data_c500ae612204c38860e4a0cd72806586
#
_entry.id   c500ae612204c38860e4a0cd72806586
#
_cell.length_a   1.000
_cell.length_b   1.000
_cell.length_c   1.000
_cell.angle_alpha   90.00
_cell.angle_beta   90.00
_cell.angle_gamma   90.00
#
_symmetry.space_group_name_H-M   'P 1'
#
loop_
_entity.id
_entity.type
_entity.pdbx_description
1 polymer ?
#
loop_
_entity_poly.entity_id
_entity_poly.type
_entity_poly.pdbx_seq_one_letter_code
_entity_poly.pdbx_strand_id
1 'polypeptide(L)'
;MFTSHLSKRASVLAAATMLTAGAAVGVTFASGADATVKNTSFDMVRSAASVNAKCLTDARVHVTIQSKGPVEVMKVAADHLPPRTDFDLFVIQVPNAPFGVSWYQGDLESDGGGHAHGTFVGRFSIETFTVAPGVAPAPDVFHGAFPDATTNPAFNPVQMYHLGLWFNSPKDAAAAGCPGTVTPFNGPHDAGVQAFNTRNFPDQSGPLRNIQP
;
A
#
# COMPACT_ATOMS: atom_id res chain seq x y z
N MET A 1 48.70 77.38 -12.55
CA MET A 1 49.41 78.25 -11.59
C MET A 1 49.60 77.49 -10.30
N PHE A 2 50.89 77.38 -9.90
CA PHE A 2 51.43 77.03 -8.58
C PHE A 2 51.15 75.66 -8.02
N THR A 3 52.14 74.79 -8.11
CA THR A 3 53.36 74.49 -7.33
C THR A 3 53.12 73.71 -6.07
N SER A 4 53.58 72.44 -6.14
CA SER A 4 54.57 71.76 -5.34
C SER A 4 54.48 71.87 -3.80
N HIS A 5 54.51 70.74 -3.10
CA HIS A 5 55.64 70.45 -2.24
C HIS A 5 55.69 68.94 -1.83
N LEU A 6 56.82 68.36 -2.14
CA LEU A 6 57.32 67.09 -1.54
C LEU A 6 57.51 67.20 -0.06
N SER A 7 57.23 66.23 0.68
CA SER A 7 57.92 65.94 1.94
C SER A 7 58.05 64.40 2.10
N LYS A 8 59.29 63.96 1.97
CA LYS A 8 59.75 62.62 2.36
C LYS A 8 59.74 62.51 3.87
N ARG A 9 59.22 61.48 4.42
CA ARG A 9 59.78 60.89 5.66
C ARG A 9 59.58 59.39 5.67
N ALA A 10 60.67 58.75 6.09
CA ALA A 10 60.99 57.32 6.05
C ALA A 10 60.28 56.48 7.11
N SER A 11 60.15 55.26 6.73
CA SER A 11 60.35 54.00 7.44
C SER A 11 59.72 53.84 8.82
N VAL A 12 58.93 52.76 8.94
CA VAL A 12 59.15 51.66 9.89
C VAL A 12 58.37 50.47 9.40
N LEU A 13 59.07 49.38 9.06
CA LEU A 13 58.46 48.04 8.87
C LEU A 13 57.96 47.55 10.21
N ALA A 14 56.71 47.26 10.31
CA ALA A 14 56.19 46.33 11.34
C ALA A 14 55.50 45.18 10.58
N ALA A 15 56.12 44.06 10.56
CA ALA A 15 55.56 42.82 10.08
C ALA A 15 54.52 42.34 11.08
N ALA A 16 53.25 42.49 10.71
CA ALA A 16 52.18 41.83 11.45
C ALA A 16 51.80 40.54 10.71
N THR A 17 52.23 39.41 11.21
CA THR A 17 51.76 38.11 10.81
C THR A 17 50.28 37.92 11.20
N MET A 18 49.43 38.07 10.25
CA MET A 18 48.00 37.66 10.43
C MET A 18 47.93 36.13 10.27
N LEU A 19 47.73 35.46 11.40
CA LEU A 19 47.23 34.09 11.41
C LEU A 19 45.76 34.15 10.95
N THR A 20 45.50 33.77 9.71
CA THR A 20 44.15 33.45 9.23
C THR A 20 43.79 32.09 9.77
N ALA A 21 43.01 32.04 10.83
CA ALA A 21 42.32 30.84 11.26
C ALA A 21 41.26 30.51 10.21
N GLY A 22 41.58 29.63 9.29
CA GLY A 22 40.62 29.08 8.36
C GLY A 22 39.63 28.18 9.13
N ALA A 23 38.43 28.69 9.41
CA ALA A 23 37.33 27.84 9.84
C ALA A 23 36.92 26.96 8.66
N ALA A 24 37.40 25.73 8.65
CA ALA A 24 36.87 24.69 7.75
C ALA A 24 35.41 24.42 8.18
N VAL A 25 34.46 24.96 7.44
CA VAL A 25 33.06 24.53 7.52
C VAL A 25 33.02 23.10 6.95
N GLY A 26 33.12 22.14 7.83
CA GLY A 26 32.87 20.76 7.50
C GLY A 26 31.41 20.59 7.12
N VAL A 27 31.10 20.53 5.83
CA VAL A 27 29.79 20.08 5.37
C VAL A 27 29.72 18.58 5.68
N THR A 28 29.17 18.24 6.83
CA THR A 28 28.79 16.86 7.11
C THR A 28 27.62 16.54 6.20
N PHE A 29 27.88 15.82 5.10
CA PHE A 29 26.82 15.12 4.42
C PHE A 29 26.27 14.11 5.44
N ALA A 30 25.08 14.37 5.96
CA ALA A 30 24.34 13.34 6.65
C ALA A 30 24.21 12.20 5.64
N SER A 31 24.90 11.09 5.90
CA SER A 31 24.65 9.83 5.19
C SER A 31 23.16 9.59 5.34
N GLY A 32 22.41 9.65 4.24
CA GLY A 32 21.02 9.29 4.26
C GLY A 32 20.94 7.92 4.95
N ALA A 33 20.20 7.84 6.03
CA ALA A 33 19.91 6.57 6.63
C ALA A 33 19.39 5.70 5.48
N ASP A 34 20.07 4.59 5.20
CA ASP A 34 19.55 3.58 4.29
C ASP A 34 18.13 3.30 4.74
N ALA A 35 17.17 3.72 3.91
CA ALA A 35 15.78 3.39 4.15
C ALA A 35 15.74 1.87 4.15
N THR A 36 15.68 1.28 5.33
CA THR A 36 15.56 -0.16 5.47
C THR A 36 14.30 -0.53 4.73
N VAL A 37 14.48 -1.18 3.57
CA VAL A 37 13.38 -1.69 2.76
C VAL A 37 12.63 -2.66 3.66
N LYS A 38 11.53 -2.22 4.24
CA LYS A 38 10.73 -3.06 5.11
C LYS A 38 9.91 -3.97 4.23
N ASN A 39 10.34 -5.22 4.16
CA ASN A 39 9.52 -6.28 3.60
C ASN A 39 8.55 -6.75 4.68
N THR A 40 7.32 -6.96 4.32
CA THR A 40 6.36 -7.67 5.16
C THR A 40 5.80 -8.85 4.40
N SER A 41 5.42 -9.89 5.12
CA SER A 41 4.70 -11.02 4.55
C SER A 41 3.65 -11.52 5.52
N PHE A 42 2.57 -12.05 4.98
CA PHE A 42 1.45 -12.59 5.75
C PHE A 42 0.65 -13.57 4.90
N ASP A 43 -0.15 -14.38 5.56
CA ASP A 43 -1.09 -15.27 4.90
C ASP A 43 -2.49 -14.68 4.90
N MET A 44 -3.20 -14.83 3.79
CA MET A 44 -4.64 -14.66 3.75
C MET A 44 -5.31 -15.95 4.23
N VAL A 45 -6.44 -15.80 4.90
CA VAL A 45 -7.22 -16.94 5.38
C VAL A 45 -8.49 -17.08 4.57
N ARG A 46 -9.07 -18.28 4.55
CA ARG A 46 -10.37 -18.49 3.90
C ARG A 46 -11.42 -17.53 4.44
N SER A 47 -12.21 -16.97 3.56
CA SER A 47 -13.36 -16.12 3.93
C SER A 47 -14.37 -16.88 4.78
N ALA A 48 -15.28 -16.16 5.41
CA ALA A 48 -16.39 -16.78 6.14
C ALA A 48 -17.25 -17.67 5.21
N ALA A 49 -17.48 -17.26 3.96
CA ALA A 49 -18.23 -18.04 2.99
C ALA A 49 -17.53 -19.37 2.67
N SER A 50 -16.22 -19.34 2.43
CA SER A 50 -15.43 -20.56 2.14
C SER A 50 -15.33 -21.49 3.35
N VAL A 51 -15.22 -20.96 4.55
CA VAL A 51 -15.20 -21.77 5.79
C VAL A 51 -16.54 -22.45 6.03
N ASN A 52 -17.65 -21.72 5.92
CA ASN A 52 -18.99 -22.25 6.14
C ASN A 52 -19.37 -23.32 5.11
N ALA A 53 -18.94 -23.12 3.86
CA ALA A 53 -19.14 -24.11 2.78
C ALA A 53 -18.16 -25.28 2.83
N LYS A 54 -17.13 -25.21 3.67
CA LYS A 54 -16.04 -26.19 3.75
C LYS A 54 -15.31 -26.39 2.41
N CYS A 55 -15.25 -25.35 1.58
CA CYS A 55 -14.50 -25.35 0.32
C CYS A 55 -13.08 -24.76 0.53
N LEU A 56 -12.18 -24.99 -0.42
CA LEU A 56 -10.80 -24.50 -0.42
C LEU A 56 -9.98 -24.90 0.82
N THR A 57 -10.24 -26.08 1.40
CA THR A 57 -9.67 -26.50 2.70
C THR A 57 -8.14 -26.59 2.69
N ASP A 58 -7.57 -26.98 1.56
CA ASP A 58 -6.12 -27.19 1.39
C ASP A 58 -5.43 -25.98 0.74
N ALA A 59 -6.20 -25.07 0.19
CA ALA A 59 -5.67 -23.91 -0.49
C ALA A 59 -4.99 -22.93 0.49
N ARG A 60 -3.91 -22.31 0.03
CA ARG A 60 -3.10 -21.35 0.78
C ARG A 60 -2.83 -20.14 -0.09
N VAL A 61 -2.82 -18.96 0.51
CA VAL A 61 -2.49 -17.72 -0.17
C VAL A 61 -1.49 -16.95 0.68
N HIS A 62 -0.30 -16.74 0.16
CA HIS A 62 0.78 -16.00 0.80
C HIS A 62 1.04 -14.69 0.08
N VAL A 63 1.19 -13.62 0.84
CA VAL A 63 1.45 -12.27 0.33
C VAL A 63 2.77 -11.76 0.88
N THR A 64 3.61 -11.24 -0.01
CA THR A 64 4.83 -10.52 0.36
C THR A 64 4.77 -9.12 -0.24
N ILE A 65 5.07 -8.09 0.54
CA ILE A 65 5.09 -6.71 0.08
C ILE A 65 6.45 -6.10 0.37
N GLN A 66 6.99 -5.42 -0.61
CA GLN A 66 8.28 -4.75 -0.56
C GLN A 66 8.13 -3.28 -0.90
N SER A 67 8.55 -2.38 0.00
CA SER A 67 8.65 -0.95 -0.31
C SER A 67 9.78 -0.70 -1.30
N LYS A 68 9.50 0.13 -2.30
CA LYS A 68 10.43 0.59 -3.35
C LYS A 68 10.50 2.12 -3.41
N GLY A 69 10.31 2.78 -2.29
CA GLY A 69 10.24 4.23 -2.21
C GLY A 69 8.85 4.75 -2.61
N PRO A 70 8.65 5.28 -3.83
CA PRO A 70 7.36 5.89 -4.18
C PRO A 70 6.22 4.89 -4.39
N VAL A 71 6.50 3.59 -4.41
CA VAL A 71 5.52 2.51 -4.58
C VAL A 71 5.90 1.30 -3.76
N GLU A 72 4.94 0.40 -3.56
CA GLU A 72 5.17 -0.93 -3.06
C GLU A 72 4.96 -1.98 -4.16
N VAL A 73 5.72 -3.07 -4.06
CA VAL A 73 5.54 -4.26 -4.91
C VAL A 73 4.97 -5.37 -4.06
N MET A 74 3.73 -5.75 -4.35
CA MET A 74 3.05 -6.88 -3.74
C MET A 74 3.18 -8.11 -4.63
N LYS A 75 3.62 -9.23 -4.06
CA LYS A 75 3.60 -10.54 -4.70
C LYS A 75 2.63 -11.41 -3.94
N VAL A 76 1.72 -12.03 -4.68
CA VAL A 76 0.76 -13.01 -4.17
C VAL A 76 1.11 -14.35 -4.76
N ALA A 77 1.26 -15.35 -3.92
CA ALA A 77 1.44 -16.75 -4.31
C ALA A 77 0.33 -17.59 -3.68
N ALA A 78 -0.30 -18.42 -4.47
CA ALA A 78 -1.35 -19.31 -3.99
C ALA A 78 -1.13 -20.73 -4.50
N ASP A 79 -1.49 -21.69 -3.64
CA ASP A 79 -1.35 -23.11 -3.89
C ASP A 79 -2.64 -23.87 -3.55
N HIS A 80 -2.86 -24.99 -4.21
CA HIS A 80 -4.02 -25.86 -4.04
C HIS A 80 -5.36 -25.14 -4.31
N LEU A 81 -5.34 -24.14 -5.19
CA LEU A 81 -6.54 -23.55 -5.73
C LEU A 81 -7.23 -24.52 -6.71
N PRO A 82 -8.52 -24.35 -7.01
CA PRO A 82 -9.16 -25.03 -8.13
C PRO A 82 -8.38 -24.74 -9.42
N PRO A 83 -8.06 -25.77 -10.24
CA PRO A 83 -7.28 -25.58 -11.46
C PRO A 83 -7.98 -24.68 -12.49
N ARG A 84 -7.21 -23.85 -13.20
CA ARG A 84 -7.69 -22.96 -14.28
C ARG A 84 -8.89 -22.13 -13.87
N THR A 85 -8.73 -21.48 -12.72
CA THR A 85 -9.78 -20.67 -12.10
C THR A 85 -9.27 -19.24 -11.94
N ASP A 86 -10.08 -18.28 -12.32
CA ASP A 86 -9.79 -16.87 -12.19
C ASP A 86 -10.30 -16.32 -10.86
N PHE A 87 -9.49 -15.46 -10.28
CA PHE A 87 -9.79 -14.76 -9.04
C PHE A 87 -9.48 -13.28 -9.18
N ASP A 88 -10.31 -12.46 -8.57
CA ASP A 88 -10.18 -11.01 -8.49
C ASP A 88 -9.57 -10.62 -7.16
N LEU A 89 -8.40 -9.96 -7.17
CA LEU A 89 -7.76 -9.42 -5.97
C LEU A 89 -8.21 -7.98 -5.75
N PHE A 90 -8.62 -7.68 -4.52
CA PHE A 90 -9.02 -6.35 -4.07
C PHE A 90 -8.22 -5.87 -2.88
N VAL A 91 -7.99 -4.56 -2.83
CA VAL A 91 -7.68 -3.84 -1.60
C VAL A 91 -9.01 -3.36 -1.02
N ILE A 92 -9.26 -3.63 0.27
CA ILE A 92 -10.55 -3.41 0.90
C ILE A 92 -10.41 -2.74 2.27
N GLN A 93 -11.44 -2.03 2.70
CA GLN A 93 -11.45 -1.35 3.98
C GLN A 93 -11.58 -2.33 5.15
N VAL A 94 -12.51 -3.26 5.08
CA VAL A 94 -12.70 -4.34 6.07
C VAL A 94 -12.79 -5.70 5.38
N PRO A 95 -12.29 -6.76 6.01
CA PRO A 95 -12.15 -8.06 5.35
C PRO A 95 -13.46 -8.82 5.19
N ASN A 96 -14.48 -8.51 5.99
CA ASN A 96 -15.79 -9.18 5.96
C ASN A 96 -16.88 -8.25 5.42
N ALA A 97 -17.97 -8.82 4.91
CA ALA A 97 -19.12 -8.04 4.50
C ALA A 97 -19.62 -7.15 5.67
N PRO A 98 -19.92 -5.89 5.36
CA PRO A 98 -20.13 -5.26 4.07
C PRO A 98 -18.88 -4.67 3.40
N PHE A 99 -17.68 -5.11 3.66
CA PHE A 99 -16.36 -4.83 3.07
C PHE A 99 -15.91 -3.36 3.09
N GLY A 100 -16.81 -2.40 3.14
CA GLY A 100 -16.50 -0.99 3.05
C GLY A 100 -16.10 -0.56 1.63
N VAL A 101 -15.29 0.48 1.55
CA VAL A 101 -14.70 0.92 0.28
C VAL A 101 -13.67 -0.10 -0.18
N SER A 102 -13.63 -0.39 -1.47
CA SER A 102 -12.72 -1.34 -2.06
C SER A 102 -12.35 -0.91 -3.47
N TRP A 103 -11.17 -1.35 -3.94
CA TRP A 103 -10.82 -1.24 -5.36
C TRP A 103 -10.24 -2.55 -5.87
N TYR A 104 -10.50 -2.82 -7.14
CA TYR A 104 -9.94 -3.93 -7.88
C TYR A 104 -8.44 -3.69 -8.11
N GLN A 105 -7.63 -4.65 -7.70
CA GLN A 105 -6.18 -4.57 -7.83
C GLN A 105 -5.67 -5.34 -9.04
N GLY A 106 -6.34 -6.41 -9.42
CA GLY A 106 -5.99 -7.23 -10.57
C GLY A 106 -6.37 -8.68 -10.41
N ASP A 107 -6.11 -9.46 -11.44
CA ASP A 107 -6.43 -10.89 -11.50
C ASP A 107 -5.33 -11.76 -10.92
N LEU A 108 -5.75 -12.92 -10.45
CA LEU A 108 -4.90 -14.02 -10.07
C LEU A 108 -5.48 -15.30 -10.67
N GLU A 109 -4.82 -15.84 -11.70
CA GLU A 109 -5.26 -17.04 -12.42
C GLU A 109 -4.47 -18.26 -11.96
N SER A 110 -5.17 -19.35 -11.61
CA SER A 110 -4.54 -20.60 -11.25
C SER A 110 -4.24 -21.46 -12.50
N ASP A 111 -3.09 -22.08 -12.49
CA ASP A 111 -2.67 -23.03 -13.51
C ASP A 111 -3.39 -24.38 -13.40
N GLY A 112 -3.02 -25.35 -14.27
CA GLY A 112 -3.55 -26.70 -14.23
C GLY A 112 -3.22 -27.51 -12.98
N GLY A 113 -2.24 -27.05 -12.19
CA GLY A 113 -1.82 -27.64 -10.90
C GLY A 113 -2.44 -26.94 -9.69
N GLY A 114 -3.21 -25.87 -9.89
CA GLY A 114 -3.79 -25.07 -8.82
C GLY A 114 -2.82 -24.08 -8.18
N HIS A 115 -1.74 -23.73 -8.89
CA HIS A 115 -0.81 -22.67 -8.46
C HIS A 115 -1.15 -21.35 -9.14
N ALA A 116 -1.08 -20.26 -8.40
CA ALA A 116 -1.27 -18.93 -8.95
C ALA A 116 -0.23 -17.95 -8.41
N HIS A 117 0.23 -17.04 -9.26
CA HIS A 117 1.21 -16.01 -8.90
C HIS A 117 0.82 -14.67 -9.52
N GLY A 118 0.78 -13.63 -8.70
CA GLY A 118 0.55 -12.26 -9.14
C GLY A 118 1.64 -11.32 -8.62
N THR A 119 1.96 -10.29 -9.40
CA THR A 119 2.83 -9.18 -8.98
C THR A 119 2.13 -7.88 -9.28
N PHE A 120 1.90 -7.09 -8.25
CA PHE A 120 1.16 -5.84 -8.32
C PHE A 120 2.05 -4.69 -7.83
N VAL A 121 2.00 -3.57 -8.53
CA VAL A 121 2.70 -2.34 -8.15
C VAL A 121 1.65 -1.31 -7.79
N GLY A 122 1.78 -0.70 -6.62
CA GLY A 122 0.78 0.26 -6.15
C GLY A 122 1.14 0.86 -4.80
N ARG A 123 0.13 1.27 -4.05
CA ARG A 123 0.25 1.66 -2.65
C ARG A 123 -0.31 0.55 -1.77
N PHE A 124 0.58 -0.08 -0.99
CA PHE A 124 0.28 -1.19 -0.10
C PHE A 124 0.97 -0.99 1.25
N SER A 125 0.84 0.20 1.83
CA SER A 125 1.53 0.63 3.04
C SER A 125 0.57 1.37 3.97
N ILE A 126 1.09 1.97 5.03
CA ILE A 126 0.32 2.85 5.91
C ILE A 126 -0.34 4.01 5.16
N GLU A 127 0.18 4.37 3.98
CA GLU A 127 -0.39 5.40 3.11
C GLU A 127 -1.46 4.86 2.16
N THR A 128 -1.92 3.62 2.33
CA THR A 128 -2.99 3.05 1.51
C THR A 128 -4.33 3.59 1.99
N PHE A 129 -4.84 4.60 1.31
CA PHE A 129 -6.11 5.23 1.63
C PHE A 129 -6.87 5.68 0.39
N THR A 130 -8.15 5.95 0.56
CA THR A 130 -8.98 6.65 -0.41
C THR A 130 -9.74 7.78 0.27
N VAL A 131 -10.21 8.73 -0.52
CA VAL A 131 -11.12 9.78 -0.06
C VAL A 131 -12.49 9.48 -0.63
N ALA A 132 -13.38 8.97 0.22
CA ALA A 132 -14.72 8.57 -0.19
C ALA A 132 -15.74 8.95 0.90
N PRO A 133 -16.76 9.74 0.57
CA PRO A 133 -17.78 10.10 1.53
C PRO A 133 -18.73 8.91 1.77
N GLY A 134 -18.82 8.47 3.02
CA GLY A 134 -19.85 7.65 3.61
C GLY A 134 -20.60 6.62 2.79
N VAL A 135 -19.90 5.95 1.86
CA VAL A 135 -20.56 5.08 0.87
C VAL A 135 -20.76 3.64 1.36
N ALA A 136 -20.14 3.27 2.47
CA ALA A 136 -20.22 1.90 2.95
C ALA A 136 -20.23 1.83 4.49
N PRO A 137 -21.02 0.94 5.07
CA PRO A 137 -20.99 0.67 6.50
C PRO A 137 -19.71 -0.12 6.84
N ALA A 138 -18.72 0.55 7.39
CA ALA A 138 -17.47 -0.02 7.84
C ALA A 138 -17.02 0.66 9.14
N PRO A 139 -16.11 0.08 9.95
CA PRO A 139 -15.77 0.60 11.26
C PRO A 139 -15.29 2.06 11.26
N ASP A 140 -14.52 2.45 10.26
CA ASP A 140 -13.98 3.80 10.10
C ASP A 140 -14.55 4.52 8.88
N VAL A 141 -15.87 4.50 8.77
CA VAL A 141 -16.56 5.23 7.72
C VAL A 141 -16.39 6.72 7.93
N PHE A 142 -16.08 7.41 6.85
CA PHE A 142 -16.14 8.86 6.84
C PHE A 142 -17.61 9.33 6.99
N HIS A 143 -17.89 10.05 8.06
CA HIS A 143 -19.24 10.54 8.37
C HIS A 143 -19.58 11.90 7.75
N GLY A 144 -18.90 12.28 6.69
CA GLY A 144 -19.21 13.50 5.96
C GLY A 144 -20.50 13.41 5.17
N ALA A 145 -21.25 14.49 5.13
CA ALA A 145 -22.49 14.57 4.36
C ALA A 145 -22.30 14.92 2.88
N PHE A 146 -21.06 14.88 2.38
CA PHE A 146 -20.73 15.43 1.08
C PHE A 146 -20.32 14.37 0.09
N PRO A 147 -20.87 14.39 -1.12
CA PRO A 147 -20.52 13.46 -2.17
C PRO A 147 -19.21 13.83 -2.89
N ASP A 148 -18.67 15.03 -2.66
CA ASP A 148 -17.58 15.61 -3.45
C ASP A 148 -16.50 16.23 -2.54
N ALA A 149 -15.27 15.76 -2.67
CA ALA A 149 -14.14 16.27 -1.92
C ALA A 149 -13.78 17.72 -2.23
N THR A 150 -14.14 18.22 -3.40
CA THR A 150 -13.90 19.62 -3.77
C THR A 150 -14.81 20.59 -3.04
N THR A 151 -15.96 20.13 -2.58
CA THR A 151 -16.95 20.92 -1.85
C THR A 151 -16.90 20.71 -0.34
N ASN A 152 -16.13 19.73 0.13
CA ASN A 152 -15.95 19.45 1.54
C ASN A 152 -14.48 19.25 1.93
N PRO A 153 -13.78 20.31 2.35
CA PRO A 153 -12.40 20.22 2.77
C PRO A 153 -12.19 19.42 4.09
N ALA A 154 -13.26 19.03 4.78
CA ALA A 154 -13.19 18.24 6.01
C ALA A 154 -13.16 16.73 5.76
N PHE A 155 -12.96 16.27 4.54
CA PHE A 155 -12.79 14.84 4.25
C PHE A 155 -11.55 14.27 4.93
N ASN A 156 -11.77 13.18 5.65
CA ASN A 156 -10.67 12.38 6.17
C ASN A 156 -10.39 11.18 5.25
N PRO A 157 -9.14 10.73 5.15
CA PRO A 157 -8.82 9.51 4.44
C PRO A 157 -9.53 8.30 5.06
N VAL A 158 -10.04 7.43 4.22
CA VAL A 158 -10.54 6.11 4.60
C VAL A 158 -9.41 5.12 4.37
N GLN A 159 -8.90 4.52 5.43
CA GLN A 159 -7.74 3.62 5.37
C GLN A 159 -8.14 2.27 4.77
N MET A 160 -7.27 1.74 3.91
CA MET A 160 -7.49 0.54 3.12
C MET A 160 -6.40 -0.49 3.42
N TYR A 161 -6.52 -1.18 4.56
CA TYR A 161 -5.42 -2.01 5.06
C TYR A 161 -5.60 -3.51 4.86
N HIS A 162 -6.69 -3.92 4.21
CA HIS A 162 -7.03 -5.31 4.00
C HIS A 162 -6.95 -5.74 2.54
N LEU A 163 -6.86 -7.05 2.36
CA LEU A 163 -6.97 -7.70 1.06
C LEU A 163 -8.13 -8.69 1.04
N GLY A 164 -8.73 -8.85 -0.11
CA GLY A 164 -9.71 -9.87 -0.38
C GLY A 164 -9.53 -10.45 -1.77
N LEU A 165 -9.76 -11.74 -1.91
CA LEU A 165 -9.70 -12.49 -3.15
C LEU A 165 -11.07 -13.10 -3.41
N TRP A 166 -11.66 -12.82 -4.55
CA TRP A 166 -12.97 -13.34 -4.97
C TRP A 166 -12.82 -14.29 -6.14
N PHE A 167 -13.72 -15.23 -6.28
CA PHE A 167 -13.88 -15.93 -7.55
C PHE A 167 -14.37 -14.91 -8.60
N ASN A 168 -13.78 -14.94 -9.78
CA ASN A 168 -14.21 -14.05 -10.86
C ASN A 168 -15.64 -14.35 -11.33
N SER A 169 -16.15 -15.56 -11.10
CA SER A 169 -17.54 -15.91 -11.41
C SER A 169 -18.20 -16.81 -10.35
N PRO A 170 -19.55 -16.77 -10.21
CA PRO A 170 -20.30 -17.71 -9.37
C PRO A 170 -20.17 -19.16 -9.86
N LYS A 171 -19.95 -19.36 -11.16
CA LYS A 171 -19.75 -20.68 -11.76
C LYS A 171 -18.45 -21.31 -11.26
N ASP A 172 -17.37 -20.55 -11.21
CA ASP A 172 -16.07 -21.03 -10.71
C ASP A 172 -16.14 -21.32 -9.21
N ALA A 173 -16.84 -20.47 -8.45
CA ALA A 173 -17.10 -20.71 -7.04
C ALA A 173 -17.86 -22.03 -6.82
N ALA A 174 -18.93 -22.26 -7.57
CA ALA A 174 -19.73 -23.49 -7.50
C ALA A 174 -18.93 -24.73 -7.91
N ALA A 175 -18.09 -24.63 -8.94
CA ALA A 175 -17.22 -25.71 -9.39
C ALA A 175 -16.18 -26.10 -8.33
N ALA A 176 -15.77 -25.15 -7.49
CA ALA A 176 -14.88 -25.33 -6.34
C ALA A 176 -15.61 -25.83 -5.07
N GLY A 177 -16.91 -26.10 -5.14
CA GLY A 177 -17.72 -26.48 -3.99
C GLY A 177 -18.04 -25.31 -3.04
N CYS A 178 -17.79 -24.08 -3.45
CA CYS A 178 -18.15 -22.87 -2.73
C CYS A 178 -19.56 -22.38 -3.14
N PRO A 179 -20.18 -21.44 -2.39
CA PRO A 179 -21.47 -20.90 -2.80
C PRO A 179 -21.40 -20.19 -4.15
N GLY A 180 -22.30 -20.54 -5.06
CA GLY A 180 -22.43 -19.91 -6.39
C GLY A 180 -23.25 -18.63 -6.35
N THR A 181 -23.09 -17.80 -5.32
CA THR A 181 -23.79 -16.51 -5.17
C THR A 181 -22.93 -15.38 -5.75
N VAL A 182 -23.61 -14.38 -6.30
CA VAL A 182 -22.97 -13.20 -6.89
C VAL A 182 -22.54 -12.22 -5.81
N THR A 183 -21.34 -11.68 -5.94
CA THR A 183 -20.88 -10.45 -5.31
C THR A 183 -20.57 -9.47 -6.44
N PRO A 184 -21.25 -8.32 -6.57
CA PRO A 184 -21.13 -7.45 -7.76
C PRO A 184 -19.85 -6.59 -7.72
N PHE A 185 -18.69 -7.21 -7.56
CA PHE A 185 -17.42 -6.52 -7.34
C PHE A 185 -16.52 -6.42 -8.57
N ASN A 186 -16.68 -7.27 -9.59
CA ASN A 186 -15.89 -7.16 -10.82
C ASN A 186 -16.58 -6.24 -11.85
N GLY A 187 -15.94 -6.02 -13.00
CA GLY A 187 -16.46 -5.17 -14.07
C GLY A 187 -17.85 -5.56 -14.59
N PRO A 188 -18.14 -6.86 -14.80
CA PRO A 188 -19.47 -7.35 -15.18
C PRO A 188 -20.50 -7.35 -14.05
N HIS A 189 -20.12 -7.05 -12.82
CA HIS A 189 -20.97 -7.10 -11.62
C HIS A 189 -21.46 -8.51 -11.26
N ASP A 190 -20.68 -9.53 -11.57
CA ASP A 190 -21.06 -10.93 -11.41
C ASP A 190 -19.94 -11.80 -10.81
N ALA A 191 -18.99 -11.21 -10.07
CA ALA A 191 -18.02 -11.98 -9.31
C ALA A 191 -18.69 -13.00 -8.38
N GLY A 192 -18.03 -14.11 -8.12
CA GLY A 192 -18.48 -15.11 -7.19
C GLY A 192 -18.31 -14.65 -5.73
N VAL A 193 -18.34 -15.59 -4.81
CA VAL A 193 -18.10 -15.30 -3.39
C VAL A 193 -16.65 -14.99 -3.12
N GLN A 194 -16.39 -14.28 -2.03
CA GLN A 194 -15.05 -14.09 -1.51
C GLN A 194 -14.43 -15.45 -1.12
N ALA A 195 -13.26 -15.75 -1.68
CA ALA A 195 -12.51 -16.98 -1.42
C ALA A 195 -11.60 -16.84 -0.19
N PHE A 196 -10.76 -15.80 -0.18
CA PHE A 196 -9.80 -15.52 0.88
C PHE A 196 -9.86 -14.04 1.28
N ASN A 197 -9.40 -13.75 2.49
CA ASN A 197 -9.24 -12.38 2.97
C ASN A 197 -8.24 -12.31 4.13
N THR A 198 -8.02 -11.12 4.66
CA THR A 198 -7.13 -10.86 5.79
C THR A 198 -7.88 -10.69 7.11
N ARG A 199 -8.96 -11.42 7.35
CA ARG A 199 -9.77 -11.35 8.58
C ARG A 199 -9.07 -11.91 9.84
N ASN A 200 -7.90 -12.48 9.68
CA ASN A 200 -6.99 -12.83 10.78
C ASN A 200 -6.27 -11.61 11.37
N PHE A 201 -6.50 -10.42 10.81
CA PHE A 201 -6.09 -9.12 11.35
C PHE A 201 -7.32 -8.33 11.83
N PRO A 202 -7.17 -7.43 12.82
CA PRO A 202 -8.28 -6.58 13.26
C PRO A 202 -8.77 -5.65 12.13
N ASP A 203 -10.07 -5.40 12.05
CA ASP A 203 -10.70 -4.62 10.98
C ASP A 203 -10.05 -3.25 10.73
N GLN A 204 -9.57 -2.58 11.78
CA GLN A 204 -8.92 -1.27 11.69
C GLN A 204 -7.39 -1.35 11.53
N SER A 205 -6.83 -2.54 11.49
CA SER A 205 -5.37 -2.76 11.52
C SER A 205 -4.96 -3.89 10.59
N GLY A 206 -5.45 -3.89 9.37
CA GLY A 206 -5.06 -4.87 8.35
C GLY A 206 -3.55 -4.87 8.08
N PRO A 207 -3.04 -5.91 7.42
CA PRO A 207 -1.59 -6.13 7.29
C PRO A 207 -0.85 -5.03 6.53
N LEU A 208 -1.52 -4.28 5.65
CA LEU A 208 -0.91 -3.19 4.88
C LEU A 208 -0.45 -2.04 5.79
N ARG A 209 -1.08 -1.86 6.96
CA ARG A 209 -0.68 -0.84 7.93
C ARG A 209 0.76 -1.03 8.46
N ASN A 210 1.27 -2.24 8.40
CA ASN A 210 2.60 -2.56 8.96
C ASN A 210 3.76 -2.14 8.06
N ILE A 211 3.47 -1.71 6.83
CA ILE A 211 4.48 -1.33 5.86
C ILE A 211 4.68 0.18 5.95
N GLN A 212 5.93 0.56 6.08
CA GLN A 212 6.34 1.96 6.01
C GLN A 212 6.94 2.22 4.62
N PRO A 213 6.53 3.28 3.92
CA PRO A 213 7.07 3.67 2.62
C PRO A 213 8.53 4.11 2.73
#